data_0afbc560e86aef8b4b5aa11c9ba5a8fa
#
_entry.id   0afbc560e86aef8b4b5aa11c9ba5a8fa
#
_cell.length_a   1.000
_cell.length_b   1.000
_cell.length_c   1.000
_cell.angle_alpha   90.00
_cell.angle_beta   90.00
_cell.angle_gamma   90.00
#
_symmetry.space_group_name_H-M   'P 1'
#
loop_
_entity.id
_entity.type
_entity.pdbx_description
1 polymer ?
#
loop_
_entity_poly.entity_id
_entity_poly.type
_entity_poly.pdbx_seq_one_letter_code
_entity_poly.pdbx_strand_id
1 'polypeptide(L)'
;MLFGANPALWSDPQILADIFNKNRWKTQPLLLMGSDLHTAWANGAMLHIAGIDDAYVQNLSDHQRHIIGVTSKGSPDGVLIDAGVDLVTVHLPKPDDEMLLKAGQYAVHMNNSYGITGWMDPAANAGPGEALFSRKPASLGTGILPAYKLLAEKGQLTAHVAALLVASPLSDAADLERLDTVRQQFAAVPNLTMPGIKIFADGVLEFPAQSAALLGHYKNSGKQGEMLLTAEGLKNLVDAADEKGMLVHIHALGDRAVKQSLDAFEIARKKRNSGISHSITHLQLVDPNDYPRFAALNIMPVMQLHWAEMDNYLLDLVKPFINETDFWGQYPARSLTKKKWRCNCRSK
;
A
#
# COMPACT_ATOMS: atom_id res chain seq x y z
N MET A 1 -4.24 -12.99 14.00
CA MET A 1 -3.46 -12.67 12.78
C MET A 1 -1.98 -12.73 13.10
N LEU A 2 -1.16 -13.24 12.18
CA LEU A 2 0.30 -13.26 12.24
C LEU A 2 0.84 -12.54 11.01
N PHE A 3 1.86 -11.70 11.18
CA PHE A 3 2.50 -10.92 10.12
C PHE A 3 3.87 -11.49 9.74
N GLY A 4 4.32 -11.19 8.52
CA GLY A 4 5.68 -11.47 8.05
C GLY A 4 5.86 -12.87 7.47
N ALA A 5 4.79 -13.53 7.05
CA ALA A 5 4.90 -14.78 6.31
C ALA A 5 5.57 -14.54 4.94
N ASN A 6 6.47 -15.44 4.54
CA ASN A 6 7.05 -15.35 3.20
C ASN A 6 5.99 -15.71 2.15
N PRO A 7 5.67 -14.83 1.18
CA PRO A 7 4.70 -15.11 0.12
C PRO A 7 5.01 -16.34 -0.74
N ALA A 8 6.25 -16.83 -0.76
CA ALA A 8 6.59 -18.11 -1.38
C ALA A 8 5.75 -19.29 -0.85
N LEU A 9 5.25 -19.21 0.38
CA LEU A 9 4.35 -20.20 0.97
C LEU A 9 3.00 -20.33 0.23
N TRP A 10 2.59 -19.27 -0.47
CA TRP A 10 1.34 -19.26 -1.23
C TRP A 10 1.43 -20.03 -2.55
N SER A 11 2.63 -20.42 -2.99
CA SER A 11 2.81 -21.24 -4.21
C SER A 11 2.24 -22.67 -4.07
N ASP A 12 2.16 -23.17 -2.82
CA ASP A 12 1.49 -24.43 -2.51
C ASP A 12 0.61 -24.27 -1.25
N PRO A 13 -0.56 -23.63 -1.38
CA PRO A 13 -1.46 -23.37 -0.26
C PRO A 13 -2.01 -24.64 0.38
N GLN A 14 -1.92 -25.80 -0.31
CA GLN A 14 -2.37 -27.08 0.23
C GLN A 14 -1.54 -27.51 1.44
N ILE A 15 -0.24 -27.22 1.48
CA ILE A 15 0.61 -27.49 2.64
C ILE A 15 0.08 -26.76 3.88
N LEU A 16 -0.32 -25.50 3.74
CA LEU A 16 -0.90 -24.72 4.83
C LEU A 16 -2.28 -25.26 5.25
N ALA A 17 -3.11 -25.61 4.28
CA ALA A 17 -4.42 -26.20 4.53
C ALA A 17 -4.29 -27.54 5.28
N ASP A 18 -3.30 -28.35 4.94
CA ASP A 18 -3.04 -29.64 5.61
C ASP A 18 -2.62 -29.51 7.06
N ILE A 19 -2.02 -28.38 7.43
CA ILE A 19 -1.62 -28.07 8.80
C ILE A 19 -2.74 -27.35 9.54
N PHE A 20 -3.30 -26.29 8.95
CA PHE A 20 -4.14 -25.32 9.65
C PHE A 20 -5.65 -25.48 9.41
N ASN A 21 -6.10 -26.52 8.69
CA ASN A 21 -7.51 -26.90 8.61
C ASN A 21 -7.84 -28.16 9.43
N LYS A 22 -6.90 -28.63 10.27
CA LYS A 22 -7.03 -29.85 11.08
C LYS A 22 -6.89 -29.56 12.57
N ASN A 23 -7.28 -30.53 13.39
CA ASN A 23 -7.17 -30.49 14.85
C ASN A 23 -7.77 -29.20 15.45
N ARG A 24 -7.05 -28.57 16.38
CA ARG A 24 -7.48 -27.30 17.01
C ARG A 24 -7.70 -26.15 16.02
N TRP A 25 -6.99 -26.15 14.91
CA TRP A 25 -7.07 -25.11 13.90
C TRP A 25 -8.34 -25.21 13.03
N LYS A 26 -9.06 -26.35 13.08
CA LYS A 26 -10.31 -26.52 12.33
C LYS A 26 -11.37 -25.47 12.73
N THR A 27 -11.37 -25.06 14.00
CA THR A 27 -12.34 -24.08 14.52
C THR A 27 -11.69 -22.76 14.95
N GLN A 28 -10.36 -22.71 15.00
CA GLN A 28 -9.61 -21.52 15.37
C GLN A 28 -9.30 -20.68 14.13
N PRO A 29 -9.88 -19.46 13.99
CA PRO A 29 -9.59 -18.60 12.84
C PRO A 29 -8.11 -18.22 12.79
N LEU A 30 -7.49 -18.34 11.64
CA LEU A 30 -6.09 -17.97 11.39
C LEU A 30 -5.98 -17.18 10.09
N LEU A 31 -5.28 -16.04 10.18
CA LEU A 31 -4.83 -15.25 9.05
C LEU A 31 -3.31 -15.07 9.13
N LEU A 32 -2.60 -15.51 8.10
CA LEU A 32 -1.17 -15.28 7.90
C LEU A 32 -1.03 -14.15 6.89
N MET A 33 -0.48 -13.02 7.31
CA MET A 33 -0.23 -11.87 6.43
C MET A 33 1.16 -12.00 5.83
N GLY A 34 1.28 -11.87 4.53
CA GLY A 34 2.54 -11.81 3.81
C GLY A 34 3.42 -10.63 4.26
N SER A 35 4.72 -10.77 4.10
CA SER A 35 5.68 -9.68 4.38
C SER A 35 5.51 -8.50 3.42
N ASP A 36 4.89 -8.74 2.26
CA ASP A 36 4.52 -7.73 1.26
C ASP A 36 3.32 -6.86 1.68
N LEU A 37 2.55 -7.28 2.69
CA LEU A 37 1.30 -6.66 3.16
C LEU A 37 0.18 -6.59 2.10
N HIS A 38 0.39 -7.20 0.95
CA HIS A 38 -0.56 -7.29 -0.17
C HIS A 38 -1.16 -8.68 -0.32
N THR A 39 -0.52 -9.70 0.26
CA THR A 39 -1.00 -11.08 0.21
C THR A 39 -1.22 -11.65 1.60
N ALA A 40 -2.15 -12.59 1.69
CA ALA A 40 -2.40 -13.33 2.93
C ALA A 40 -2.86 -14.75 2.62
N TRP A 41 -2.81 -15.61 3.64
CA TRP A 41 -3.47 -16.90 3.63
C TRP A 41 -4.39 -17.03 4.86
N ALA A 42 -5.64 -17.42 4.61
CA ALA A 42 -6.66 -17.66 5.63
C ALA A 42 -7.03 -19.14 5.70
N ASN A 43 -7.11 -19.68 6.91
CA ASN A 43 -7.61 -21.05 7.07
C ASN A 43 -9.14 -21.14 6.89
N GLY A 44 -9.67 -22.36 6.76
CA GLY A 44 -11.10 -22.57 6.54
C GLY A 44 -12.01 -21.95 7.60
N ALA A 45 -11.59 -21.91 8.86
CA ALA A 45 -12.35 -21.23 9.92
C ALA A 45 -12.43 -19.72 9.71
N MET A 46 -11.36 -19.09 9.21
CA MET A 46 -11.35 -17.65 8.92
C MET A 46 -12.12 -17.33 7.65
N LEU A 47 -11.98 -18.15 6.59
CA LEU A 47 -12.78 -18.02 5.36
C LEU A 47 -14.28 -18.13 5.65
N HIS A 48 -14.67 -19.06 6.52
CA HIS A 48 -16.07 -19.21 6.94
C HIS A 48 -16.61 -17.94 7.63
N ILE A 49 -15.83 -17.32 8.52
CA ILE A 49 -16.21 -16.04 9.17
C ILE A 49 -16.39 -14.93 8.13
N ALA A 50 -15.52 -14.90 7.12
CA ALA A 50 -15.57 -13.91 6.04
C ALA A 50 -16.66 -14.21 4.99
N GLY A 51 -17.36 -15.37 5.09
CA GLY A 51 -18.36 -15.78 4.10
C GLY A 51 -17.78 -16.15 2.74
N ILE A 52 -16.49 -16.53 2.71
CA ILE A 52 -15.80 -16.92 1.48
C ILE A 52 -15.88 -18.44 1.34
N ASP A 53 -16.84 -18.89 0.57
CA ASP A 53 -17.09 -20.29 0.24
C ASP A 53 -17.11 -20.52 -1.28
N ASP A 54 -17.45 -21.73 -1.71
CA ASP A 54 -17.52 -22.10 -3.12
C ASP A 54 -18.53 -21.22 -3.88
N ALA A 55 -19.66 -20.89 -3.26
CA ALA A 55 -20.70 -20.06 -3.87
C ALA A 55 -20.20 -18.61 -4.04
N TYR A 56 -19.48 -18.09 -3.05
CA TYR A 56 -18.86 -16.76 -3.14
C TYR A 56 -17.89 -16.70 -4.32
N VAL A 57 -16.98 -17.68 -4.45
CA VAL A 57 -15.98 -17.72 -5.53
C VAL A 57 -16.63 -17.85 -6.91
N GLN A 58 -17.67 -18.67 -7.04
CA GLN A 58 -18.41 -18.85 -8.30
C GLN A 58 -19.10 -17.58 -8.78
N ASN A 59 -19.51 -16.70 -7.86
CA ASN A 59 -20.18 -15.44 -8.16
C ASN A 59 -19.22 -14.28 -8.40
N LEU A 60 -17.90 -14.48 -8.27
CA LEU A 60 -16.92 -13.43 -8.60
C LEU A 60 -16.90 -13.16 -10.11
N SER A 61 -16.88 -11.88 -10.48
CA SER A 61 -16.60 -11.49 -11.85
C SER A 61 -15.17 -11.88 -12.25
N ASP A 62 -14.90 -12.00 -13.53
CA ASP A 62 -13.54 -12.30 -14.02
C ASP A 62 -12.48 -11.30 -13.51
N HIS A 63 -12.88 -10.05 -13.36
CA HIS A 63 -12.05 -9.01 -12.78
C HIS A 63 -11.74 -9.22 -11.27
N GLN A 64 -12.63 -9.85 -10.53
CA GLN A 64 -12.47 -10.12 -9.09
C GLN A 64 -11.80 -11.46 -8.80
N ARG A 65 -11.76 -12.38 -9.77
CA ARG A 65 -11.22 -13.74 -9.55
C ARG A 65 -9.75 -13.80 -9.17
N HIS A 66 -8.97 -12.75 -9.49
CA HIS A 66 -7.56 -12.71 -9.14
C HIS A 66 -7.30 -12.35 -7.66
N ILE A 67 -8.31 -11.85 -6.92
CA ILE A 67 -8.12 -11.47 -5.51
C ILE A 67 -8.23 -12.65 -4.53
N ILE A 68 -8.71 -13.80 -4.98
CA ILE A 68 -8.85 -15.02 -4.17
C ILE A 68 -8.26 -16.20 -4.93
N GLY A 69 -7.36 -16.93 -4.29
CA GLY A 69 -6.83 -18.18 -4.80
C GLY A 69 -7.88 -19.29 -4.80
N VAL A 70 -7.89 -20.11 -5.85
CA VAL A 70 -8.85 -21.19 -6.02
C VAL A 70 -8.16 -22.50 -6.38
N THR A 71 -8.64 -23.59 -5.81
CA THR A 71 -8.22 -24.95 -6.16
C THR A 71 -8.68 -25.33 -7.57
N SER A 72 -8.14 -26.41 -8.12
CA SER A 72 -8.61 -26.98 -9.39
C SER A 72 -10.08 -27.39 -9.40
N LYS A 73 -10.71 -27.53 -8.23
CA LYS A 73 -12.13 -27.82 -8.05
C LYS A 73 -13.01 -26.57 -7.95
N GLY A 74 -12.42 -25.37 -7.97
CA GLY A 74 -13.15 -24.12 -7.88
C GLY A 74 -13.49 -23.68 -6.45
N SER A 75 -12.93 -24.33 -5.43
CA SER A 75 -13.06 -23.91 -4.01
C SER A 75 -11.96 -22.93 -3.62
N PRO A 76 -12.19 -22.00 -2.66
CA PRO A 76 -11.14 -21.12 -2.17
C PRO A 76 -10.02 -21.94 -1.52
N ASP A 77 -8.75 -21.63 -1.86
CA ASP A 77 -7.57 -22.30 -1.33
C ASP A 77 -6.94 -21.60 -0.13
N GLY A 78 -7.49 -20.45 0.24
CA GLY A 78 -7.06 -19.62 1.35
C GLY A 78 -6.18 -18.43 0.96
N VAL A 79 -5.61 -18.40 -0.24
CA VAL A 79 -4.79 -17.28 -0.72
C VAL A 79 -5.66 -16.07 -1.02
N LEU A 80 -5.24 -14.92 -0.54
CA LEU A 80 -5.92 -13.63 -0.68
C LEU A 80 -4.93 -12.60 -1.20
N ILE A 81 -5.35 -11.77 -2.14
CA ILE A 81 -4.49 -10.77 -2.81
C ILE A 81 -5.20 -9.42 -2.79
N ASP A 82 -4.48 -8.36 -2.41
CA ASP A 82 -4.97 -6.96 -2.39
C ASP A 82 -6.38 -6.84 -1.76
N ALA A 83 -7.40 -6.48 -2.53
CA ALA A 83 -8.78 -6.36 -2.04
C ALA A 83 -9.35 -7.68 -1.47
N GLY A 84 -8.77 -8.83 -1.80
CA GLY A 84 -9.10 -10.11 -1.17
C GLY A 84 -8.69 -10.16 0.31
N VAL A 85 -7.57 -9.53 0.66
CA VAL A 85 -7.12 -9.40 2.05
C VAL A 85 -8.14 -8.59 2.86
N ASP A 86 -8.66 -7.50 2.28
CA ASP A 86 -9.66 -6.65 2.94
C ASP A 86 -10.94 -7.42 3.29
N LEU A 87 -11.34 -8.42 2.48
CA LEU A 87 -12.53 -9.24 2.76
C LEU A 87 -12.44 -9.98 4.10
N VAL A 88 -11.23 -10.27 4.55
CA VAL A 88 -10.98 -11.03 5.76
C VAL A 88 -10.59 -10.10 6.93
N THR A 89 -9.77 -9.09 6.68
CA THR A 89 -9.28 -8.21 7.74
C THR A 89 -10.37 -7.40 8.44
N VAL A 90 -11.45 -7.07 7.73
CA VAL A 90 -12.61 -6.38 8.33
C VAL A 90 -13.32 -7.17 9.43
N HIS A 91 -13.09 -8.48 9.52
CA HIS A 91 -13.62 -9.36 10.56
C HIS A 91 -12.66 -9.54 11.75
N LEU A 92 -11.47 -8.95 11.69
CA LEU A 92 -10.52 -9.01 12.80
C LEU A 92 -11.01 -8.15 13.98
N PRO A 93 -10.72 -8.57 15.23
CA PRO A 93 -10.97 -7.72 16.39
C PRO A 93 -10.25 -6.38 16.24
N LYS A 94 -10.97 -5.29 16.42
CA LYS A 94 -10.38 -3.95 16.42
C LYS A 94 -9.65 -3.72 17.73
N PRO A 95 -8.42 -3.17 17.71
CA PRO A 95 -7.73 -2.77 18.92
C PRO A 95 -8.49 -1.63 19.60
N ASP A 96 -8.53 -1.65 20.91
CA ASP A 96 -9.01 -0.54 21.73
C ASP A 96 -7.94 0.58 21.84
N ASP A 97 -8.34 1.72 22.39
CA ASP A 97 -7.46 2.89 22.53
C ASP A 97 -6.24 2.61 23.41
N GLU A 98 -6.37 1.73 24.43
CA GLU A 98 -5.26 1.35 25.29
C GLU A 98 -4.23 0.52 24.53
N MET A 99 -4.67 -0.43 23.72
CA MET A 99 -3.79 -1.22 22.84
C MET A 99 -3.08 -0.34 21.83
N LEU A 100 -3.80 0.60 21.19
CA LEU A 100 -3.22 1.54 20.23
C LEU A 100 -2.18 2.46 20.90
N LEU A 101 -2.47 2.94 22.11
CA LEU A 101 -1.51 3.75 22.86
C LEU A 101 -0.24 2.97 23.20
N LYS A 102 -0.38 1.73 23.70
CA LYS A 102 0.77 0.86 24.01
C LYS A 102 1.60 0.55 22.76
N ALA A 103 0.93 0.26 21.64
CA ALA A 103 1.61 0.05 20.35
C ALA A 103 2.38 1.30 19.91
N GLY A 104 1.77 2.48 20.03
CA GLY A 104 2.42 3.75 19.73
C GLY A 104 3.62 4.05 20.62
N GLN A 105 3.52 3.81 21.94
CA GLN A 105 4.64 3.94 22.89
C GLN A 105 5.81 3.03 22.49
N TYR A 106 5.51 1.77 22.14
CA TYR A 106 6.51 0.81 21.71
C TYR A 106 7.17 1.26 20.39
N ALA A 107 6.38 1.71 19.42
CA ALA A 107 6.89 2.18 18.11
C ALA A 107 7.81 3.39 18.26
N VAL A 108 7.45 4.38 19.08
CA VAL A 108 8.29 5.53 19.39
C VAL A 108 9.59 5.10 20.05
N HIS A 109 9.51 4.26 21.08
CA HIS A 109 10.69 3.75 21.80
C HIS A 109 11.63 2.98 20.87
N MET A 110 11.09 2.08 20.05
CA MET A 110 11.86 1.28 19.12
C MET A 110 12.57 2.17 18.07
N ASN A 111 11.85 3.08 17.45
CA ASN A 111 12.46 3.99 16.46
C ASN A 111 13.55 4.86 17.09
N ASN A 112 13.30 5.43 18.27
CA ASN A 112 14.29 6.24 18.97
C ASN A 112 15.55 5.43 19.34
N SER A 113 15.41 4.12 19.66
CA SER A 113 16.55 3.25 19.95
C SER A 113 17.49 3.05 18.75
N TYR A 114 16.98 3.23 17.54
CA TYR A 114 17.75 3.25 16.29
C TYR A 114 18.18 4.66 15.84
N GLY A 115 17.95 5.68 16.67
CA GLY A 115 18.26 7.07 16.33
C GLY A 115 17.29 7.71 15.33
N ILE A 116 16.14 7.09 15.07
CA ILE A 116 15.10 7.62 14.18
C ILE A 116 14.28 8.63 14.98
N THR A 117 14.33 9.91 14.56
CA THR A 117 13.66 11.03 15.20
C THR A 117 12.46 11.55 14.41
N GLY A 118 12.15 10.95 13.29
CA GLY A 118 10.97 11.28 12.49
C GLY A 118 10.68 10.23 11.44
N TRP A 119 9.42 10.07 11.09
CA TRP A 119 8.97 9.16 10.04
C TRP A 119 7.72 9.67 9.33
N MET A 120 7.44 9.10 8.17
CA MET A 120 6.16 9.22 7.51
C MET A 120 5.30 8.00 7.87
N ASP A 121 4.07 8.25 8.29
CA ASP A 121 3.03 7.24 8.42
C ASP A 121 2.07 7.41 7.23
N PRO A 122 2.13 6.54 6.22
CA PRO A 122 1.37 6.73 4.99
C PRO A 122 -0.10 6.29 5.08
N ALA A 123 -0.53 5.72 6.23
CA ALA A 123 -1.88 5.16 6.39
C ALA A 123 -2.48 5.45 7.77
N ALA A 124 -2.23 6.62 8.33
CA ALA A 124 -2.55 6.95 9.71
C ALA A 124 -4.06 6.95 10.05
N ASN A 125 -4.92 7.09 9.05
CA ASN A 125 -6.38 6.97 9.21
C ASN A 125 -6.91 5.54 9.04
N ALA A 126 -6.02 4.57 8.79
CA ALA A 126 -6.37 3.17 8.73
C ALA A 126 -5.93 2.47 10.02
N GLY A 127 -6.87 1.88 10.73
CA GLY A 127 -6.59 1.00 11.85
C GLY A 127 -6.38 -0.45 11.41
N PRO A 128 -5.80 -1.30 12.27
CA PRO A 128 -5.78 -2.73 12.00
C PRO A 128 -7.19 -3.27 11.73
N GLY A 129 -7.36 -4.01 10.61
CA GLY A 129 -8.64 -4.53 10.18
C GLY A 129 -9.49 -3.58 9.34
N GLU A 130 -8.98 -2.40 8.98
CA GLU A 130 -9.65 -1.54 7.99
C GLU A 130 -9.19 -1.89 6.57
N ALA A 131 -10.12 -1.77 5.61
CA ALA A 131 -9.88 -2.09 4.21
C ALA A 131 -9.00 -1.00 3.56
N LEU A 132 -7.86 -1.39 2.98
CA LEU A 132 -6.93 -0.48 2.31
C LEU A 132 -7.07 -0.51 0.77
N PHE A 133 -7.36 -1.66 0.21
CA PHE A 133 -7.36 -1.92 -1.24
C PHE A 133 -8.76 -2.05 -1.82
N SER A 134 -9.79 -2.08 -0.97
CA SER A 134 -11.16 -2.24 -1.40
C SER A 134 -11.58 -1.10 -2.32
N ARG A 135 -12.20 -1.46 -3.43
CA ARG A 135 -12.81 -0.51 -4.36
C ARG A 135 -14.09 0.12 -3.81
N LYS A 136 -14.62 -0.36 -2.68
CA LYS A 136 -15.74 0.31 -2.01
C LYS A 136 -15.21 1.54 -1.30
N PRO A 137 -15.94 2.67 -1.34
CA PRO A 137 -15.60 3.81 -0.50
C PRO A 137 -15.54 3.32 0.94
N ALA A 138 -14.34 3.19 1.46
CA ALA A 138 -14.17 2.84 2.86
C ALA A 138 -14.46 4.11 3.64
N SER A 139 -15.36 4.05 4.61
CA SER A 139 -15.44 5.04 5.67
C SER A 139 -14.22 4.83 6.57
N LEU A 140 -13.03 5.17 6.06
CA LEU A 140 -11.83 5.21 6.89
C LEU A 140 -12.10 6.24 7.98
N GLY A 141 -11.97 5.80 9.22
CA GLY A 141 -12.12 6.64 10.39
C GLY A 141 -10.87 7.50 10.64
N THR A 142 -10.51 7.64 11.89
CA THR A 142 -9.30 8.35 12.32
C THR A 142 -8.11 7.41 12.56
N GLY A 143 -8.30 6.10 12.39
CA GLY A 143 -7.27 5.07 12.52
C GLY A 143 -6.47 5.19 13.82
N ILE A 144 -5.16 5.38 13.70
CA ILE A 144 -4.24 5.52 14.84
C ILE A 144 -3.98 6.98 15.24
N LEU A 145 -4.57 7.96 14.57
CA LEU A 145 -4.37 9.40 14.89
C LEU A 145 -4.72 9.77 16.35
N PRO A 146 -5.78 9.21 16.98
CA PRO A 146 -6.05 9.44 18.39
C PRO A 146 -4.90 9.00 19.29
N ALA A 147 -4.20 7.90 18.97
CA ALA A 147 -3.03 7.46 19.73
C ALA A 147 -1.85 8.43 19.61
N TYR A 148 -1.58 8.97 18.42
CA TYR A 148 -0.56 10.03 18.26
C TYR A 148 -0.91 11.28 19.08
N LYS A 149 -2.17 11.71 19.06
CA LYS A 149 -2.62 12.84 19.86
C LYS A 149 -2.41 12.58 21.36
N LEU A 150 -2.81 11.43 21.86
CA LEU A 150 -2.64 11.07 23.28
C LEU A 150 -1.18 10.96 23.68
N LEU A 151 -0.31 10.41 22.81
CA LEU A 151 1.14 10.40 23.03
C LEU A 151 1.72 11.82 23.12
N ALA A 152 1.29 12.72 22.24
CA ALA A 152 1.71 14.12 22.24
C ALA A 152 1.27 14.85 23.52
N GLU A 153 0.00 14.68 23.94
CA GLU A 153 -0.55 15.25 25.18
C GLU A 153 0.20 14.77 26.44
N LYS A 154 0.72 13.54 26.41
CA LYS A 154 1.54 12.97 27.49
C LYS A 154 3.03 13.32 27.36
N GLY A 155 3.45 14.09 26.36
CA GLY A 155 4.86 14.38 26.10
C GLY A 155 5.69 13.16 25.67
N GLN A 156 5.02 12.12 25.19
CA GLN A 156 5.64 10.83 24.79
C GLN A 156 5.84 10.71 23.27
N LEU A 157 5.26 11.57 22.44
CA LEU A 157 5.55 11.64 21.01
C LEU A 157 6.83 12.45 20.79
N THR A 158 7.97 11.79 20.97
CA THR A 158 9.30 12.41 20.91
C THR A 158 9.89 12.45 19.50
N ALA A 159 9.15 11.95 18.50
CA ALA A 159 9.52 11.95 17.10
C ALA A 159 8.58 12.85 16.28
N HIS A 160 9.08 13.39 15.16
CA HIS A 160 8.25 14.11 14.20
C HIS A 160 7.56 13.13 13.25
N VAL A 161 6.24 13.10 13.26
CA VAL A 161 5.44 12.23 12.41
C VAL A 161 4.76 13.03 11.30
N ALA A 162 4.98 12.63 10.05
CA ALA A 162 4.21 13.11 8.90
C ALA A 162 3.15 12.05 8.56
N ALA A 163 1.92 12.27 9.01
CA ALA A 163 0.82 11.34 8.82
C ALA A 163 0.04 11.67 7.55
N LEU A 164 -0.12 10.68 6.67
CA LEU A 164 -0.94 10.76 5.47
C LEU A 164 -2.24 9.98 5.68
N LEU A 165 -3.27 10.44 4.98
CA LEU A 165 -4.58 9.81 4.99
C LEU A 165 -4.80 9.00 3.71
N VAL A 166 -5.11 7.73 3.83
CA VAL A 166 -5.43 6.89 2.68
C VAL A 166 -6.73 7.38 2.05
N ALA A 167 -6.66 7.65 0.74
CA ALA A 167 -7.80 7.79 -0.13
C ALA A 167 -8.02 6.46 -0.86
N SER A 168 -9.23 5.89 -0.78
CA SER A 168 -9.55 4.62 -1.44
C SER A 168 -9.56 4.78 -2.97
N PRO A 169 -9.46 3.68 -3.73
CA PRO A 169 -9.52 3.75 -5.20
C PRO A 169 -10.80 4.38 -5.79
N LEU A 170 -11.89 4.41 -5.02
CA LEU A 170 -13.16 5.02 -5.41
C LEU A 170 -13.42 6.36 -4.75
N SER A 171 -12.44 6.92 -4.04
CA SER A 171 -12.58 8.24 -3.42
C SER A 171 -12.83 9.32 -4.47
N ASP A 172 -13.73 10.22 -4.13
CA ASP A 172 -14.11 11.37 -4.93
C ASP A 172 -13.84 12.69 -4.18
N ALA A 173 -14.35 13.79 -4.71
CA ALA A 173 -14.19 15.11 -4.09
C ALA A 173 -14.85 15.19 -2.71
N ALA A 174 -15.98 14.50 -2.46
CA ALA A 174 -16.65 14.49 -1.16
C ALA A 174 -15.83 13.70 -0.12
N ASP A 175 -15.21 12.61 -0.52
CA ASP A 175 -14.27 11.88 0.34
C ASP A 175 -13.04 12.74 0.71
N LEU A 176 -12.53 13.53 -0.22
CA LEU A 176 -11.43 14.47 0.07
C LEU A 176 -11.84 15.55 1.06
N GLU A 177 -13.07 16.06 1.02
CA GLU A 177 -13.59 16.99 2.04
C GLU A 177 -13.59 16.34 3.43
N ARG A 178 -14.02 15.09 3.50
CA ARG A 178 -14.02 14.32 4.75
C ARG A 178 -12.58 14.09 5.26
N LEU A 179 -11.65 13.71 4.38
CA LEU A 179 -10.24 13.55 4.74
C LEU A 179 -9.60 14.88 5.17
N ASP A 180 -9.96 16.00 4.54
CA ASP A 180 -9.51 17.32 4.97
C ASP A 180 -10.04 17.70 6.36
N THR A 181 -11.27 17.35 6.66
CA THR A 181 -11.83 17.53 8.01
C THR A 181 -11.02 16.76 9.06
N VAL A 182 -10.66 15.50 8.79
CA VAL A 182 -9.78 14.71 9.67
C VAL A 182 -8.41 15.37 9.78
N ARG A 183 -7.82 15.81 8.68
CA ARG A 183 -6.53 16.52 8.67
C ARG A 183 -6.55 17.74 9.58
N GLN A 184 -7.59 18.56 9.50
CA GLN A 184 -7.73 19.75 10.31
C GLN A 184 -7.94 19.45 11.80
N GLN A 185 -8.66 18.37 12.13
CA GLN A 185 -8.89 17.93 13.51
C GLN A 185 -7.59 17.62 14.25
N PHE A 186 -6.56 17.15 13.55
CA PHE A 186 -5.27 16.77 14.13
C PHE A 186 -4.13 17.77 13.82
N ALA A 187 -4.40 18.86 13.12
CA ALA A 187 -3.37 19.80 12.65
C ALA A 187 -2.60 20.49 13.78
N ALA A 188 -3.20 20.64 14.97
CA ALA A 188 -2.57 21.29 16.12
C ALA A 188 -1.85 20.33 17.07
N VAL A 189 -1.78 19.03 16.75
CA VAL A 189 -1.12 18.04 17.61
C VAL A 189 0.41 18.23 17.51
N PRO A 190 1.11 18.45 18.65
CA PRO A 190 2.55 18.63 18.66
C PRO A 190 3.27 17.42 18.05
N ASN A 191 4.33 17.69 17.27
CA ASN A 191 5.13 16.68 16.56
C ASN A 191 4.37 15.83 15.53
N LEU A 192 3.12 16.16 15.21
CA LEU A 192 2.33 15.54 14.17
C LEU A 192 2.04 16.56 13.06
N THR A 193 2.37 16.22 11.84
CA THR A 193 1.98 16.99 10.65
C THR A 193 1.08 16.13 9.75
N MET A 194 0.13 16.79 9.09
CA MET A 194 -0.87 16.15 8.23
C MET A 194 -0.73 16.69 6.80
N PRO A 195 0.34 16.32 6.06
CA PRO A 195 0.66 16.97 4.79
C PRO A 195 -0.30 16.65 3.64
N GLY A 196 -1.01 15.51 3.69
CA GLY A 196 -1.89 15.15 2.59
C GLY A 196 -2.39 13.72 2.60
N ILE A 197 -2.49 13.13 1.41
CA ILE A 197 -3.11 11.82 1.19
C ILE A 197 -2.15 10.79 0.62
N LYS A 198 -2.48 9.51 0.86
CA LYS A 198 -1.88 8.31 0.26
C LYS A 198 -2.86 7.70 -0.72
N ILE A 199 -2.35 7.31 -1.88
CA ILE A 199 -3.07 6.57 -2.92
C ILE A 199 -2.29 5.29 -3.22
N PHE A 200 -2.99 4.16 -3.39
CA PHE A 200 -2.44 2.93 -3.96
C PHE A 200 -2.84 2.87 -5.43
N ALA A 201 -1.87 3.01 -6.35
CA ALA A 201 -2.15 2.98 -7.78
C ALA A 201 -2.21 1.55 -8.34
N ASP A 202 -1.38 0.66 -7.81
CA ASP A 202 -1.30 -0.76 -8.17
C ASP A 202 -0.96 -1.63 -6.96
N GLY A 203 -0.67 -2.90 -7.19
CA GLY A 203 -0.22 -3.84 -6.18
C GLY A 203 1.28 -4.10 -6.23
N VAL A 204 1.70 -5.38 -6.17
CA VAL A 204 3.11 -5.82 -6.06
C VAL A 204 3.55 -6.69 -7.23
N LEU A 205 4.87 -6.75 -7.51
CA LEU A 205 5.44 -7.55 -8.60
C LEU A 205 5.51 -9.04 -8.30
N GLU A 206 5.65 -9.39 -7.06
CA GLU A 206 5.98 -10.71 -6.57
C GLU A 206 4.89 -11.74 -6.88
N PHE A 207 5.34 -12.95 -7.24
CA PHE A 207 4.45 -14.12 -7.31
C PHE A 207 4.02 -14.54 -5.89
N PRO A 208 2.76 -14.95 -5.67
CA PRO A 208 1.72 -15.20 -6.66
C PRO A 208 0.86 -13.96 -6.99
N ALA A 209 0.99 -12.85 -6.30
CA ALA A 209 0.16 -11.67 -6.49
C ALA A 209 0.24 -11.12 -7.92
N GLN A 210 1.43 -10.75 -8.38
CA GLN A 210 1.66 -10.21 -9.71
C GLN A 210 0.63 -9.15 -10.11
N SER A 211 0.29 -8.29 -9.16
CA SER A 211 -0.76 -7.27 -9.28
C SER A 211 -0.22 -5.87 -9.62
N ALA A 212 1.11 -5.68 -9.62
CA ALA A 212 1.71 -4.45 -10.10
C ALA A 212 1.44 -4.23 -11.59
N ALA A 213 1.10 -3.00 -11.95
CA ALA A 213 0.68 -2.65 -13.31
C ALA A 213 1.88 -2.39 -14.23
N LEU A 214 2.10 -3.27 -15.21
CA LEU A 214 3.22 -3.26 -16.14
C LEU A 214 2.84 -2.68 -17.50
N LEU A 215 3.77 -2.02 -18.17
CA LEU A 215 3.72 -1.73 -19.60
C LEU A 215 3.90 -3.02 -20.43
N GLY A 216 4.78 -3.89 -19.97
CA GLY A 216 4.97 -5.24 -20.48
C GLY A 216 3.98 -6.26 -19.93
N HIS A 217 4.40 -7.53 -19.87
CA HIS A 217 3.57 -8.64 -19.37
C HIS A 217 4.40 -9.54 -18.45
N TYR A 218 3.74 -10.14 -17.46
CA TYR A 218 4.31 -11.25 -16.69
C TYR A 218 4.48 -12.48 -17.58
N LYS A 219 5.65 -13.13 -17.54
CA LYS A 219 6.01 -14.24 -18.43
C LYS A 219 5.11 -15.47 -18.28
N ASN A 220 4.71 -15.77 -17.04
CA ASN A 220 3.94 -16.98 -16.72
C ASN A 220 2.45 -16.85 -17.04
N SER A 221 1.89 -15.67 -16.96
CA SER A 221 0.45 -15.43 -17.11
C SER A 221 0.07 -14.67 -18.36
N GLY A 222 1.01 -13.96 -18.99
CA GLY A 222 0.72 -13.03 -20.08
C GLY A 222 -0.10 -11.81 -19.67
N LYS A 223 -0.37 -11.63 -18.36
CA LYS A 223 -1.11 -10.49 -17.82
C LYS A 223 -0.19 -9.30 -17.59
N GLN A 224 -0.79 -8.13 -17.44
CA GLN A 224 -0.05 -6.88 -17.19
C GLN A 224 -0.23 -6.34 -15.75
N GLY A 225 -0.79 -7.13 -14.85
CA GLY A 225 -1.26 -6.60 -13.58
C GLY A 225 -2.40 -5.57 -13.76
N GLU A 226 -2.79 -4.92 -12.69
CA GLU A 226 -3.94 -4.02 -12.73
C GLU A 226 -3.68 -2.70 -12.02
N MET A 227 -4.29 -1.64 -12.57
CA MET A 227 -4.43 -0.38 -11.84
C MET A 227 -5.61 -0.51 -10.87
N LEU A 228 -5.43 -0.07 -9.62
CA LEU A 228 -6.52 -0.03 -8.64
C LEU A 228 -7.52 1.09 -8.94
N LEU A 229 -7.08 2.16 -9.62
CA LEU A 229 -7.91 3.25 -10.08
C LEU A 229 -7.97 3.28 -11.61
N THR A 230 -9.07 3.81 -12.15
CA THR A 230 -9.08 4.21 -13.55
C THR A 230 -8.16 5.42 -13.75
N ALA A 231 -7.63 5.61 -14.95
CA ALA A 231 -6.78 6.77 -15.27
C ALA A 231 -7.50 8.11 -15.00
N GLU A 232 -8.80 8.19 -15.28
CA GLU A 232 -9.60 9.37 -14.96
C GLU A 232 -9.81 9.56 -13.46
N GLY A 233 -10.09 8.48 -12.71
CA GLY A 233 -10.21 8.52 -11.25
C GLY A 233 -8.95 9.02 -10.57
N LEU A 234 -7.79 8.47 -10.96
CA LEU A 234 -6.48 8.91 -10.44
C LEU A 234 -6.22 10.39 -10.73
N LYS A 235 -6.46 10.83 -11.95
CA LYS A 235 -6.31 12.23 -12.38
C LYS A 235 -7.21 13.17 -11.57
N ASN A 236 -8.49 12.83 -11.40
CA ASN A 236 -9.43 13.67 -10.68
C ASN A 236 -9.07 13.76 -9.19
N LEU A 237 -8.64 12.65 -8.58
CA LEU A 237 -8.24 12.60 -7.19
C LEU A 237 -6.95 13.41 -6.93
N VAL A 238 -5.96 13.30 -7.81
CA VAL A 238 -4.71 14.09 -7.75
C VAL A 238 -5.00 15.59 -7.90
N ASP A 239 -5.81 15.96 -8.89
CA ASP A 239 -6.17 17.35 -9.16
C ASP A 239 -6.91 17.99 -7.98
N ALA A 240 -7.91 17.31 -7.44
CA ALA A 240 -8.69 17.79 -6.30
C ALA A 240 -7.85 17.89 -5.00
N ALA A 241 -6.92 16.95 -4.79
CA ALA A 241 -6.01 17.01 -3.65
C ALA A 241 -5.01 18.18 -3.77
N ASP A 242 -4.42 18.38 -4.95
CA ASP A 242 -3.51 19.49 -5.23
C ASP A 242 -4.22 20.86 -5.06
N GLU A 243 -5.49 20.96 -5.45
CA GLU A 243 -6.33 22.15 -5.26
C GLU A 243 -6.52 22.50 -3.78
N LYS A 244 -6.65 21.50 -2.93
CA LYS A 244 -6.76 21.65 -1.47
C LYS A 244 -5.42 21.87 -0.75
N GLY A 245 -4.32 21.97 -1.50
CA GLY A 245 -2.99 22.10 -0.90
C GLY A 245 -2.50 20.84 -0.19
N MET A 246 -3.03 19.68 -0.57
CA MET A 246 -2.62 18.39 -0.02
C MET A 246 -1.47 17.79 -0.83
N LEU A 247 -0.43 17.31 -0.13
CA LEU A 247 0.57 16.43 -0.73
C LEU A 247 -0.11 15.12 -1.16
N VAL A 248 0.20 14.65 -2.35
CA VAL A 248 -0.21 13.33 -2.82
C VAL A 248 0.99 12.40 -2.83
N HIS A 249 0.89 11.27 -2.14
CA HIS A 249 1.90 10.22 -2.05
C HIS A 249 1.35 8.94 -2.67
N ILE A 250 1.84 8.57 -3.86
CA ILE A 250 1.28 7.45 -4.63
C ILE A 250 2.19 6.23 -4.50
N HIS A 251 1.62 5.08 -4.10
CA HIS A 251 2.23 3.77 -4.26
C HIS A 251 2.17 3.38 -5.74
N ALA A 252 3.30 3.10 -6.34
CA ALA A 252 3.40 2.57 -7.70
C ALA A 252 4.67 1.73 -7.83
N LEU A 253 4.50 0.42 -8.05
CA LEU A 253 5.58 -0.53 -8.25
C LEU A 253 5.84 -0.78 -9.74
N GLY A 254 4.79 -0.98 -10.54
CA GLY A 254 4.89 -1.21 -11.97
C GLY A 254 5.10 0.08 -12.76
N ASP A 255 5.83 -0.03 -13.86
CA ASP A 255 6.16 1.09 -14.74
C ASP A 255 4.92 1.75 -15.37
N ARG A 256 3.84 1.00 -15.62
CA ARG A 256 2.56 1.55 -16.06
C ARG A 256 1.89 2.40 -14.96
N ALA A 257 1.95 1.95 -13.71
CA ALA A 257 1.40 2.71 -12.60
C ALA A 257 2.19 4.01 -12.36
N VAL A 258 3.53 3.95 -12.47
CA VAL A 258 4.39 5.12 -12.41
C VAL A 258 4.04 6.11 -13.51
N LYS A 259 3.94 5.62 -14.76
CA LYS A 259 3.58 6.46 -15.92
C LYS A 259 2.24 7.15 -15.72
N GLN A 260 1.19 6.42 -15.34
CA GLN A 260 -0.14 7.01 -15.14
C GLN A 260 -0.17 7.99 -13.97
N SER A 261 0.61 7.76 -12.92
CA SER A 261 0.77 8.70 -11.81
C SER A 261 1.42 10.00 -12.27
N LEU A 262 2.48 9.91 -13.07
CA LEU A 262 3.13 11.10 -13.66
C LEU A 262 2.20 11.82 -14.65
N ASP A 263 1.39 11.11 -15.42
CA ASP A 263 0.39 11.70 -16.34
C ASP A 263 -0.66 12.51 -15.52
N ALA A 264 -1.12 11.98 -14.38
CA ALA A 264 -2.04 12.68 -13.50
C ALA A 264 -1.42 13.96 -12.91
N PHE A 265 -0.18 13.89 -12.43
CA PHE A 265 0.54 15.05 -11.92
C PHE A 265 0.81 16.09 -13.01
N GLU A 266 1.13 15.69 -14.23
CA GLU A 266 1.34 16.61 -15.35
C GLU A 266 0.07 17.41 -15.67
N ILE A 267 -1.09 16.77 -15.63
CA ILE A 267 -2.37 17.44 -15.84
C ILE A 267 -2.65 18.44 -14.71
N ALA A 268 -2.43 18.07 -13.44
CA ALA A 268 -2.59 18.97 -12.31
C ALA A 268 -1.66 20.18 -12.44
N ARG A 269 -0.38 19.99 -12.81
CA ARG A 269 0.59 21.07 -13.02
C ARG A 269 0.22 22.02 -14.15
N LYS A 270 -0.40 21.53 -15.24
CA LYS A 270 -0.92 22.37 -16.33
C LYS A 270 -2.09 23.25 -15.89
N LYS A 271 -2.90 22.79 -14.95
CA LYS A 271 -4.01 23.56 -14.40
C LYS A 271 -3.57 24.60 -13.37
N ARG A 272 -2.66 24.21 -12.46
CA ARG A 272 -2.13 25.08 -11.40
C ARG A 272 -0.71 24.68 -11.01
N ASN A 273 0.10 25.67 -10.70
CA ASN A 273 1.44 25.43 -10.13
C ASN A 273 1.40 25.65 -8.61
N SER A 274 0.94 24.63 -7.89
CA SER A 274 0.82 24.65 -6.43
C SER A 274 2.17 24.74 -5.69
N GLY A 275 3.28 24.40 -6.36
CA GLY A 275 4.59 24.28 -5.73
C GLY A 275 4.78 23.09 -4.79
N ILE A 276 3.72 22.29 -4.58
CA ILE A 276 3.78 21.11 -3.70
C ILE A 276 4.67 20.05 -4.33
N SER A 277 5.66 19.54 -3.60
CA SER A 277 6.43 18.36 -4.03
C SER A 277 5.64 17.10 -3.70
N HIS A 278 4.80 16.65 -4.64
CA HIS A 278 4.16 15.34 -4.53
C HIS A 278 5.20 14.22 -4.63
N SER A 279 4.81 13.00 -4.35
CA SER A 279 5.75 11.87 -4.36
C SER A 279 5.14 10.59 -4.93
N ILE A 280 6.00 9.78 -5.53
CA ILE A 280 5.69 8.39 -5.92
C ILE A 280 6.65 7.50 -5.16
N THR A 281 6.11 6.46 -4.51
CA THR A 281 6.89 5.57 -3.66
C THR A 281 6.98 4.16 -4.24
N HIS A 282 7.99 3.45 -3.77
CA HIS A 282 8.47 2.12 -4.14
C HIS A 282 9.25 2.16 -5.45
N LEU A 283 8.66 2.51 -6.59
CA LEU A 283 9.37 2.72 -7.86
C LEU A 283 10.24 1.52 -8.23
N GLN A 284 9.68 0.31 -8.07
CA GLN A 284 10.43 -0.90 -8.39
C GLN A 284 10.75 -0.97 -9.87
N LEU A 285 9.76 -0.73 -10.75
CA LEU A 285 9.98 -0.57 -12.19
C LEU A 285 9.60 0.84 -12.62
N VAL A 286 10.44 1.46 -13.43
CA VAL A 286 10.22 2.81 -14.00
C VAL A 286 10.73 2.81 -15.44
N ASP A 287 9.88 3.16 -16.40
CA ASP A 287 10.31 3.35 -17.78
C ASP A 287 11.38 4.46 -17.86
N PRO A 288 12.54 4.22 -18.49
CA PRO A 288 13.59 5.23 -18.65
C PRO A 288 13.12 6.55 -19.28
N ASN A 289 12.06 6.51 -20.10
CA ASN A 289 11.46 7.71 -20.69
C ASN A 289 10.77 8.60 -19.65
N ASP A 290 10.38 8.04 -18.51
CA ASP A 290 9.73 8.76 -17.42
C ASP A 290 10.72 9.41 -16.42
N TYR A 291 12.00 9.00 -16.41
CA TYR A 291 12.99 9.58 -15.47
C TYR A 291 13.07 11.11 -15.50
N PRO A 292 13.08 11.81 -16.66
CA PRO A 292 13.12 13.27 -16.68
C PRO A 292 11.88 13.94 -16.11
N ARG A 293 10.75 13.26 -16.13
CA ARG A 293 9.45 13.80 -15.70
C ARG A 293 9.40 14.06 -14.20
N PHE A 294 10.08 13.27 -13.39
CA PHE A 294 10.15 13.48 -11.94
C PHE A 294 10.64 14.88 -11.60
N ALA A 295 11.77 15.30 -12.19
CA ALA A 295 12.32 16.64 -11.98
C ALA A 295 11.46 17.72 -12.62
N ALA A 296 10.96 17.51 -13.84
CA ALA A 296 10.15 18.48 -14.58
C ALA A 296 8.83 18.81 -13.87
N LEU A 297 8.22 17.82 -13.21
CA LEU A 297 6.93 17.94 -12.53
C LEU A 297 7.10 18.21 -11.00
N ASN A 298 8.32 18.34 -10.49
CA ASN A 298 8.62 18.45 -9.06
C ASN A 298 8.01 17.28 -8.26
N ILE A 299 8.22 16.04 -8.74
CA ILE A 299 7.77 14.81 -8.06
C ILE A 299 8.96 14.15 -7.36
N MET A 300 8.84 13.90 -6.07
CA MET A 300 9.86 13.26 -5.26
C MET A 300 9.81 11.75 -5.45
N PRO A 301 10.86 11.10 -5.96
CA PRO A 301 10.98 9.66 -5.95
C PRO A 301 11.32 9.19 -4.53
N VAL A 302 10.51 8.29 -3.97
CA VAL A 302 10.69 7.71 -2.64
C VAL A 302 10.91 6.22 -2.80
N MET A 303 12.04 5.70 -2.31
CA MET A 303 12.40 4.28 -2.47
C MET A 303 12.84 3.69 -1.15
N GLN A 304 12.47 2.43 -0.95
CA GLN A 304 12.99 1.58 0.11
C GLN A 304 14.17 0.79 -0.46
N LEU A 305 15.36 1.40 -0.50
CA LEU A 305 16.53 0.81 -1.18
C LEU A 305 17.01 -0.50 -0.57
N HIS A 306 16.59 -0.83 0.65
CA HIS A 306 16.81 -2.16 1.22
C HIS A 306 16.12 -3.26 0.38
N TRP A 307 15.01 -2.97 -0.27
CA TRP A 307 14.32 -3.91 -1.17
C TRP A 307 15.08 -4.16 -2.48
N ALA A 308 16.07 -3.34 -2.81
CA ALA A 308 16.93 -3.55 -3.97
C ALA A 308 18.06 -4.56 -3.71
N GLU A 309 18.14 -5.10 -2.49
CA GLU A 309 19.09 -6.18 -2.16
C GLU A 309 18.72 -7.45 -2.92
N MET A 310 19.73 -8.07 -3.57
CA MET A 310 19.52 -9.28 -4.35
C MET A 310 19.45 -10.49 -3.42
N ASP A 311 18.28 -10.73 -2.88
CA ASP A 311 17.99 -11.85 -2.00
C ASP A 311 17.15 -12.94 -2.69
N ASN A 312 16.88 -14.02 -1.99
CA ASN A 312 16.05 -15.10 -2.51
C ASN A 312 14.62 -14.66 -2.80
N TYR A 313 14.12 -13.62 -2.14
CA TYR A 313 12.78 -13.10 -2.39
C TYR A 313 12.67 -12.54 -3.82
N LEU A 314 13.62 -11.69 -4.24
CA LEU A 314 13.65 -11.18 -5.60
C LEU A 314 14.00 -12.28 -6.64
N LEU A 315 14.92 -13.19 -6.29
CA LEU A 315 15.35 -14.26 -7.19
C LEU A 315 14.25 -15.28 -7.45
N ASP A 316 13.46 -15.62 -6.46
CA ASP A 316 12.47 -16.70 -6.55
C ASP A 316 11.07 -16.16 -6.94
N LEU A 317 10.70 -14.96 -6.47
CA LEU A 317 9.33 -14.44 -6.61
C LEU A 317 9.18 -13.35 -7.69
N VAL A 318 10.27 -12.79 -8.21
CA VAL A 318 10.22 -11.73 -9.24
C VAL A 318 10.93 -12.14 -10.51
N LYS A 319 12.21 -12.58 -10.41
CA LYS A 319 13.07 -12.86 -11.58
C LYS A 319 12.49 -13.83 -12.61
N PRO A 320 11.85 -14.94 -12.21
CA PRO A 320 11.28 -15.88 -13.19
C PRO A 320 10.14 -15.29 -14.01
N PHE A 321 9.50 -14.24 -13.53
CA PHE A 321 8.19 -13.77 -13.98
C PHE A 321 8.21 -12.48 -14.79
N ILE A 322 9.30 -11.71 -14.76
CA ILE A 322 9.49 -10.50 -15.57
C ILE A 322 10.65 -10.66 -16.53
N ASN A 323 10.75 -9.81 -17.57
CA ASN A 323 11.86 -9.89 -18.49
C ASN A 323 13.19 -9.49 -17.81
N GLU A 324 14.30 -9.88 -18.40
CA GLU A 324 15.63 -9.70 -17.81
C GLU A 324 16.03 -8.22 -17.74
N THR A 325 15.64 -7.42 -18.71
CA THR A 325 15.89 -5.97 -18.72
C THR A 325 15.20 -5.28 -17.57
N ASP A 326 13.93 -5.61 -17.32
CA ASP A 326 13.16 -5.04 -16.20
C ASP A 326 13.72 -5.54 -14.87
N PHE A 327 14.10 -6.82 -14.78
CA PHE A 327 14.66 -7.36 -13.55
C PHE A 327 15.95 -6.64 -13.11
N TRP A 328 16.86 -6.38 -14.04
CA TRP A 328 18.11 -5.65 -13.75
C TRP A 328 17.94 -4.14 -13.69
N GLY A 329 16.81 -3.62 -14.17
CA GLY A 329 16.44 -2.21 -14.13
C GLY A 329 15.71 -1.77 -12.87
N GLN A 330 15.45 -2.67 -11.92
CA GLN A 330 14.71 -2.39 -10.70
C GLN A 330 15.37 -1.30 -9.85
N TYR A 331 14.52 -0.54 -9.14
CA TYR A 331 14.92 0.51 -8.19
C TYR A 331 15.96 1.49 -8.78
N PRO A 332 15.64 2.24 -9.86
CA PRO A 332 16.59 3.03 -10.63
C PRO A 332 17.01 4.34 -9.92
N ALA A 333 17.36 4.27 -8.63
CA ALA A 333 17.66 5.42 -7.77
C ALA A 333 18.76 6.32 -8.36
N ARG A 334 19.86 5.72 -8.87
CA ARG A 334 20.96 6.48 -9.49
C ARG A 334 20.49 7.25 -10.74
N SER A 335 19.59 6.67 -11.53
CA SER A 335 19.09 7.27 -12.77
C SER A 335 18.16 8.44 -12.47
N LEU A 336 17.33 8.30 -11.46
CA LEU A 336 16.41 9.35 -11.00
C LEU A 336 17.13 10.52 -10.33
N THR A 337 18.24 10.28 -9.60
CA THR A 337 19.00 11.33 -8.91
C THR A 337 19.97 12.09 -9.82
N LYS A 338 20.46 11.50 -10.91
CA LYS A 338 21.43 12.15 -11.82
C LYS A 338 20.92 13.39 -12.55
N LYS A 339 19.63 13.59 -12.69
CA LYS A 339 19.03 14.74 -13.36
C LYS A 339 18.53 15.79 -12.34
N LYS A 340 19.49 16.47 -11.64
CA LYS A 340 19.29 17.73 -10.91
C LYS A 340 18.17 17.76 -9.85
N TRP A 341 18.22 16.86 -8.86
CA TRP A 341 17.72 17.21 -7.54
C TRP A 341 18.76 18.09 -6.86
N ARG A 342 18.66 19.41 -6.96
CA ARG A 342 19.32 20.28 -6.01
C ARG A 342 18.52 20.19 -4.72
N CYS A 343 19.08 19.49 -3.75
CA CYS A 343 18.65 19.63 -2.36
C CYS A 343 18.77 21.11 -2.01
N ASN A 344 17.65 21.83 -1.96
CA ASN A 344 17.61 23.18 -1.43
C ASN A 344 17.63 23.11 0.11
N CYS A 345 18.60 22.42 0.66
CA CYS A 345 18.98 22.55 2.05
C CYS A 345 19.67 23.92 2.19
N ARG A 346 18.91 25.00 2.17
CA ARG A 346 19.38 26.25 2.72
C ARG A 346 19.35 26.12 4.24
N SER A 347 20.53 25.86 4.81
CA SER A 347 20.76 26.15 6.21
C SER A 347 20.42 27.65 6.45
N LYS A 348 19.42 27.87 7.27
CA LYS A 348 19.34 29.13 8.04
C LYS A 348 19.74 28.82 9.45
#